data_2ffa68b1db4cfb680bdae4204a46914b
#
_entry.id   2ffa68b1db4cfb680bdae4204a46914b
#
_cell.length_a   1.000
_cell.length_b   1.000
_cell.length_c   1.000
_cell.angle_alpha   90.00
_cell.angle_beta   90.00
_cell.angle_gamma   90.00
#
_symmetry.space_group_name_H-M   'P 1'
#
loop_
_entity.id
_entity.type
_entity.pdbx_description
1 polymer ?
#
loop_
_entity_poly.entity_id
_entity_poly.type
_entity_poly.pdbx_seq_one_letter_code
_entity_poly.pdbx_strand_id
1 'polypeptide(L)'
;MKEFFEKRRITGTISLTLSNKKKWTADKAHVCQEIVSTVTRYGRQGYKLTLRQLYYQLVASDVIPNDDVVYKKMSGILDDLRYSAKVDWDAIEDRGRVPYIPYFAEGPADAMNDIISQYRLDRMADQDNMVEVWTEKDAISGILKRVTSAYHVRLVVNKGYSSSSAMHSAYTRFAEYINDGKKVVLLYFGDHDPSGLDMIRDIRERLIFFLSKGDLID
;
A
#
# COMPACT_ATOMS: atom_id res chain seq x y z
N MET A 1 -20.54 -28.23 -6.13
CA MET A 1 -19.59 -27.73 -5.13
C MET A 1 -18.43 -28.69 -4.84
N LYS A 2 -18.65 -29.96 -4.51
CA LYS A 2 -17.54 -30.93 -4.28
C LYS A 2 -16.55 -31.00 -5.44
N GLU A 3 -17.01 -31.07 -6.67
CA GLU A 3 -16.18 -31.15 -7.88
C GLU A 3 -15.31 -29.89 -8.12
N PHE A 4 -15.77 -28.71 -7.65
CA PHE A 4 -15.03 -27.46 -7.72
C PHE A 4 -13.83 -27.45 -6.75
N PHE A 5 -13.94 -28.10 -5.57
CA PHE A 5 -12.87 -28.19 -4.59
C PHE A 5 -11.90 -29.34 -4.88
N GLU A 6 -12.34 -30.45 -5.46
CA GLU A 6 -11.49 -31.62 -5.79
C GLU A 6 -10.43 -31.30 -6.87
N LYS A 7 -10.69 -30.33 -7.76
CA LYS A 7 -9.72 -29.90 -8.79
C LYS A 7 -8.57 -29.04 -8.28
N ARG A 8 -8.62 -28.59 -7.03
CA ARG A 8 -7.63 -27.63 -6.48
C ARG A 8 -6.53 -28.36 -5.71
N ARG A 9 -5.60 -28.94 -6.46
CA ARG A 9 -4.45 -29.64 -5.89
C ARG A 9 -3.40 -28.63 -5.39
N ILE A 10 -3.09 -28.68 -4.08
CA ILE A 10 -1.98 -27.92 -3.48
C ILE A 10 -0.65 -28.68 -3.55
N THR A 11 -0.63 -29.86 -4.16
CA THR A 11 0.55 -30.71 -4.36
C THR A 11 0.86 -30.88 -5.83
N GLY A 12 2.06 -31.34 -6.14
CA GLY A 12 2.56 -31.59 -7.50
C GLY A 12 3.63 -30.58 -7.91
N THR A 13 4.00 -30.63 -9.18
CA THR A 13 5.08 -29.80 -9.72
C THR A 13 4.50 -28.58 -10.44
N ILE A 14 5.04 -27.39 -10.13
CA ILE A 14 4.85 -26.20 -10.95
C ILE A 14 5.92 -26.22 -12.03
N SER A 15 5.51 -26.17 -13.30
CA SER A 15 6.43 -26.06 -14.42
C SER A 15 5.98 -24.90 -15.31
N LEU A 16 6.86 -23.91 -15.47
CA LEU A 16 6.59 -22.68 -16.22
C LEU A 16 7.74 -22.38 -17.18
N THR A 17 7.43 -21.79 -18.31
CA THR A 17 8.40 -21.12 -19.17
C THR A 17 8.39 -19.64 -18.80
N LEU A 18 9.50 -19.13 -18.31
CA LEU A 18 9.68 -17.75 -17.88
C LEU A 18 9.73 -16.80 -19.08
N SER A 19 9.63 -15.51 -18.82
CA SER A 19 9.70 -14.45 -19.83
C SER A 19 11.01 -14.47 -20.63
N ASN A 20 12.10 -14.92 -20.02
CA ASN A 20 13.41 -15.13 -20.67
C ASN A 20 13.56 -16.49 -21.38
N LYS A 21 12.45 -17.21 -21.62
CA LYS A 21 12.37 -18.56 -22.25
C LYS A 21 13.04 -19.69 -21.46
N LYS A 22 13.54 -19.46 -20.25
CA LYS A 22 14.04 -20.51 -19.38
C LYS A 22 12.90 -21.30 -18.75
N LYS A 23 13.08 -22.62 -18.60
CA LYS A 23 12.13 -23.45 -17.81
C LYS A 23 12.44 -23.27 -16.32
N TRP A 24 11.39 -23.08 -15.54
CA TRP A 24 11.44 -23.09 -14.09
C TRP A 24 10.47 -24.14 -13.55
N THR A 25 10.93 -24.91 -12.60
CA THR A 25 10.15 -25.95 -11.92
C THR A 25 10.29 -25.83 -10.42
N ALA A 26 9.20 -26.03 -9.71
CA ALA A 26 9.19 -26.09 -8.25
C ALA A 26 8.20 -27.11 -7.74
N ASP A 27 8.44 -27.62 -6.53
CA ASP A 27 7.43 -28.39 -5.80
C ASP A 27 6.31 -27.43 -5.34
N LYS A 28 5.08 -27.71 -5.80
CA LYS A 28 3.91 -26.88 -5.44
C LYS A 28 3.64 -26.89 -3.95
N ALA A 29 3.85 -28.03 -3.28
CA ALA A 29 3.63 -28.13 -1.83
C ALA A 29 4.58 -27.22 -1.05
N HIS A 30 5.86 -27.16 -1.43
CA HIS A 30 6.83 -26.25 -0.84
C HIS A 30 6.42 -24.77 -1.04
N VAL A 31 6.08 -24.36 -2.25
CA VAL A 31 5.63 -22.99 -2.53
C VAL A 31 4.36 -22.65 -1.73
N CYS A 32 3.40 -23.57 -1.63
CA CYS A 32 2.21 -23.39 -0.82
C CYS A 32 2.54 -23.23 0.68
N GLN A 33 3.48 -24.00 1.20
CA GLN A 33 3.92 -23.91 2.59
C GLN A 33 4.57 -22.55 2.89
N GLU A 34 5.40 -22.06 2.00
CA GLU A 34 6.05 -20.75 2.13
C GLU A 34 5.05 -19.59 2.04
N ILE A 35 4.02 -19.70 1.19
CA ILE A 35 2.91 -18.73 1.15
C ILE A 35 2.20 -18.69 2.51
N VAL A 36 1.80 -19.85 3.06
CA VAL A 36 1.10 -19.93 4.34
C VAL A 36 1.97 -19.39 5.48
N SER A 37 3.25 -19.77 5.52
CA SER A 37 4.23 -19.29 6.50
C SER A 37 4.37 -17.77 6.47
N THR A 38 4.56 -17.20 5.28
CA THR A 38 4.70 -15.75 5.09
C THR A 38 3.44 -15.00 5.51
N VAL A 39 2.27 -15.41 5.05
CA VAL A 39 0.99 -14.79 5.42
C VAL A 39 0.76 -14.86 6.93
N THR A 40 1.03 -16.01 7.56
CA THR A 40 0.89 -16.18 9.01
C THR A 40 1.84 -15.27 9.78
N ARG A 41 3.09 -15.16 9.36
CA ARG A 41 4.10 -14.29 9.97
C ARG A 41 3.66 -12.82 9.99
N TYR A 42 3.16 -12.30 8.86
CA TYR A 42 2.67 -10.94 8.76
C TYR A 42 1.36 -10.73 9.54
N GLY A 43 0.45 -11.71 9.48
CA GLY A 43 -0.79 -11.70 10.25
C GLY A 43 -0.57 -11.60 11.77
N ARG A 44 0.42 -12.32 12.32
CA ARG A 44 0.81 -12.21 13.74
C ARG A 44 1.31 -10.81 14.12
N GLN A 45 1.86 -10.07 13.18
CA GLN A 45 2.28 -8.67 13.36
C GLN A 45 1.13 -7.68 13.11
N GLY A 46 -0.08 -8.18 12.81
CA GLY A 46 -1.26 -7.38 12.50
C GLY A 46 -1.23 -6.73 11.12
N TYR A 47 -0.43 -7.23 10.18
CA TYR A 47 -0.39 -6.75 8.80
C TYR A 47 -1.20 -7.66 7.88
N LYS A 48 -1.96 -7.04 6.97
CA LYS A 48 -2.50 -7.69 5.78
C LYS A 48 -1.57 -7.43 4.61
N LEU A 49 -1.37 -8.43 3.77
CA LEU A 49 -0.54 -8.31 2.57
C LEU A 49 -1.43 -8.12 1.34
N THR A 50 -0.94 -7.40 0.34
CA THR A 50 -1.46 -7.53 -1.02
C THR A 50 -0.82 -8.73 -1.71
N LEU A 51 -1.43 -9.25 -2.78
CA LEU A 51 -0.83 -10.31 -3.61
C LEU A 51 0.57 -9.92 -4.08
N ARG A 52 0.79 -8.65 -4.44
CA ARG A 52 2.09 -8.14 -4.89
C ARG A 52 3.14 -8.12 -3.78
N GLN A 53 2.76 -7.74 -2.57
CA GLN A 53 3.66 -7.81 -1.41
C GLN A 53 4.06 -9.24 -1.08
N LEU A 54 3.08 -10.16 -1.04
CA LEU A 54 3.34 -11.58 -0.85
C LEU A 54 4.32 -12.12 -1.90
N TYR A 55 4.08 -11.79 -3.18
CA TYR A 55 4.98 -12.17 -4.27
C TYR A 55 6.42 -11.70 -4.04
N TYR A 56 6.62 -10.43 -3.72
CA TYR A 56 7.97 -9.91 -3.48
C TYR A 56 8.64 -10.52 -2.24
N GLN A 57 7.88 -10.89 -1.20
CA GLN A 57 8.45 -11.62 -0.07
C GLN A 57 8.97 -12.99 -0.46
N LEU A 58 8.25 -13.71 -1.32
CA LEU A 58 8.68 -15.02 -1.82
C LEU A 58 9.87 -14.91 -2.79
N VAL A 59 9.93 -13.86 -3.60
CA VAL A 59 11.09 -13.56 -4.44
C VAL A 59 12.33 -13.23 -3.59
N ALA A 60 12.18 -12.39 -2.59
CA ALA A 60 13.24 -12.00 -1.68
C ALA A 60 13.81 -13.18 -0.84
N SER A 61 12.96 -14.21 -0.64
CA SER A 61 13.37 -15.46 0.05
C SER A 61 13.82 -16.56 -0.90
N ASP A 62 14.06 -16.26 -2.17
CA ASP A 62 14.47 -17.20 -3.22
C ASP A 62 13.53 -18.42 -3.42
N VAL A 63 12.29 -18.30 -2.98
CA VAL A 63 11.26 -19.36 -3.16
C VAL A 63 10.75 -19.41 -4.59
N ILE A 64 10.63 -18.25 -5.23
CA ILE A 64 10.14 -18.10 -6.61
C ILE A 64 11.00 -17.07 -7.36
N PRO A 65 11.18 -17.21 -8.68
CA PRO A 65 11.88 -16.21 -9.48
C PRO A 65 11.02 -14.96 -9.70
N ASN A 66 11.67 -13.81 -9.90
CA ASN A 66 11.02 -12.56 -10.27
C ASN A 66 10.66 -12.58 -11.75
N ASP A 67 9.43 -12.98 -12.08
CA ASP A 67 8.92 -13.10 -13.45
C ASP A 67 7.40 -12.95 -13.49
N ASP A 68 6.86 -12.22 -14.46
CA ASP A 68 5.42 -11.95 -14.59
C ASP A 68 4.58 -13.22 -14.78
N VAL A 69 5.13 -14.27 -15.42
CA VAL A 69 4.44 -15.55 -15.60
C VAL A 69 4.25 -16.21 -14.23
N VAL A 70 5.27 -16.14 -13.38
CA VAL A 70 5.21 -16.67 -12.01
C VAL A 70 4.25 -15.87 -11.15
N TYR A 71 4.25 -14.53 -11.27
CA TYR A 71 3.28 -13.67 -10.57
C TYR A 71 1.83 -14.03 -10.89
N LYS A 72 1.51 -14.20 -12.18
CA LYS A 72 0.17 -14.63 -12.63
C LYS A 72 -0.20 -16.01 -12.09
N LYS A 73 0.75 -16.96 -12.12
CA LYS A 73 0.54 -18.30 -11.56
C LYS A 73 0.29 -18.30 -10.06
N MET A 74 0.96 -17.41 -9.34
CA MET A 74 0.84 -17.30 -7.90
C MET A 74 -0.55 -16.87 -7.45
N SER A 75 -1.25 -16.02 -8.21
CA SER A 75 -2.65 -15.66 -7.94
C SER A 75 -3.53 -16.91 -7.85
N GLY A 76 -3.42 -17.83 -8.83
CA GLY A 76 -4.19 -19.07 -8.81
C GLY A 76 -3.80 -20.01 -7.67
N ILE A 77 -2.52 -20.05 -7.28
CA ILE A 77 -2.08 -20.86 -6.13
C ILE A 77 -2.65 -20.29 -4.82
N LEU A 78 -2.64 -18.97 -4.67
CA LEU A 78 -3.24 -18.31 -3.50
C LEU A 78 -4.74 -18.58 -3.42
N ASP A 79 -5.46 -18.55 -4.55
CA ASP A 79 -6.87 -18.90 -4.59
C ASP A 79 -7.09 -20.36 -4.18
N ASP A 80 -6.27 -21.30 -4.67
CA ASP A 80 -6.34 -22.70 -4.23
C ASP A 80 -6.17 -22.83 -2.71
N LEU A 81 -5.25 -22.08 -2.11
CA LEU A 81 -5.01 -22.07 -0.65
C LEU A 81 -6.18 -21.45 0.13
N ARG A 82 -6.78 -20.39 -0.37
CA ARG A 82 -7.96 -19.75 0.25
C ARG A 82 -9.17 -20.68 0.20
N TYR A 83 -9.47 -21.26 -0.95
CA TYR A 83 -10.59 -22.21 -1.09
C TYR A 83 -10.39 -23.51 -0.31
N SER A 84 -9.15 -23.90 -0.02
CA SER A 84 -8.84 -25.03 0.86
C SER A 84 -8.71 -24.65 2.34
N ALA A 85 -9.10 -23.42 2.73
CA ALA A 85 -9.02 -22.88 4.08
C ALA A 85 -7.61 -22.93 4.70
N LYS A 86 -6.56 -22.90 3.88
CA LYS A 86 -5.16 -22.83 4.32
C LYS A 86 -4.68 -21.40 4.53
N VAL A 87 -5.31 -20.44 3.84
CA VAL A 87 -5.08 -19.00 3.98
C VAL A 87 -6.42 -18.33 4.20
N ASP A 88 -6.50 -17.48 5.22
CA ASP A 88 -7.68 -16.68 5.50
C ASP A 88 -7.92 -15.66 4.38
N TRP A 89 -9.19 -15.44 4.02
CA TRP A 89 -9.58 -14.46 3.02
C TRP A 89 -9.15 -13.04 3.40
N ASP A 90 -9.23 -12.71 4.67
CA ASP A 90 -8.89 -11.39 5.22
C ASP A 90 -7.38 -11.14 5.35
N ALA A 91 -6.55 -12.16 5.23
CA ALA A 91 -5.10 -12.04 5.34
C ALA A 91 -4.46 -11.34 4.13
N ILE A 92 -5.16 -11.35 3.00
CA ILE A 92 -4.71 -10.67 1.76
C ILE A 92 -5.75 -9.65 1.34
N GLU A 93 -5.35 -8.40 1.19
CA GLU A 93 -6.23 -7.30 0.80
C GLU A 93 -6.14 -6.98 -0.70
N ASP A 94 -7.27 -6.62 -1.29
CA ASP A 94 -7.35 -5.97 -2.62
C ASP A 94 -7.70 -4.50 -2.44
N ARG A 95 -6.69 -3.62 -2.49
CA ARG A 95 -6.87 -2.17 -2.32
C ARG A 95 -7.50 -1.51 -3.54
N GLY A 96 -7.54 -2.20 -4.67
CA GLY A 96 -8.06 -1.65 -5.93
C GLY A 96 -9.58 -1.78 -6.11
N ARG A 97 -10.23 -2.66 -5.32
CA ARG A 97 -11.65 -3.00 -5.48
C ARG A 97 -12.43 -2.89 -4.18
N VAL A 98 -12.22 -1.78 -3.47
CA VAL A 98 -12.99 -1.49 -2.24
C VAL A 98 -14.34 -0.93 -2.66
N PRO A 99 -15.48 -1.56 -2.28
CA PRO A 99 -16.80 -1.03 -2.59
C PRO A 99 -17.02 0.29 -1.85
N TYR A 100 -17.62 1.27 -2.53
CA TYR A 100 -18.15 2.44 -1.86
C TYR A 100 -19.44 2.07 -1.12
N ILE A 101 -19.44 2.23 0.19
CA ILE A 101 -20.61 2.02 1.04
C ILE A 101 -21.01 3.40 1.57
N PRO A 102 -22.20 3.93 1.18
CA PRO A 102 -22.71 5.16 1.77
C PRO A 102 -22.81 5.00 3.30
N TYR A 103 -22.46 6.06 4.02
CA TYR A 103 -22.65 6.06 5.46
C TYR A 103 -24.15 6.02 5.80
N PHE A 104 -24.51 5.18 6.74
CA PHE A 104 -25.81 5.18 7.40
C PHE A 104 -25.62 4.77 8.86
N ALA A 105 -26.48 5.30 9.72
CA ALA A 105 -26.55 4.93 11.13
C ALA A 105 -27.92 4.34 11.41
N GLU A 106 -28.02 3.37 12.31
CA GLU A 106 -29.29 2.74 12.68
C GLU A 106 -30.19 3.70 13.49
N GLY A 107 -29.59 4.73 14.11
CA GLY A 107 -30.31 5.74 14.87
C GLY A 107 -29.41 6.87 15.35
N PRO A 108 -29.98 7.92 15.99
CA PRO A 108 -29.20 9.05 16.48
C PRO A 108 -28.09 8.69 17.47
N ALA A 109 -28.33 7.71 18.33
CA ALA A 109 -27.34 7.27 19.31
C ALA A 109 -26.12 6.60 18.62
N ASP A 110 -26.37 5.82 17.58
CA ASP A 110 -25.34 5.19 16.77
C ASP A 110 -24.49 6.24 16.03
N ALA A 111 -25.16 7.20 15.38
CA ALA A 111 -24.48 8.32 14.73
C ALA A 111 -23.61 9.14 15.70
N MET A 112 -24.09 9.38 16.94
CA MET A 112 -23.30 10.07 17.96
C MET A 112 -22.09 9.24 18.42
N ASN A 113 -22.23 7.93 18.59
CA ASN A 113 -21.12 7.04 18.92
C ASN A 113 -20.05 7.03 17.84
N ASP A 114 -20.46 7.05 16.57
CA ASP A 114 -19.52 7.14 15.44
C ASP A 114 -18.75 8.46 15.46
N ILE A 115 -19.41 9.59 15.70
CA ILE A 115 -18.75 10.90 15.84
C ILE A 115 -17.76 10.87 17.00
N ILE A 116 -18.14 10.37 18.17
CA ILE A 116 -17.29 10.28 19.35
C ILE A 116 -16.06 9.36 19.04
N SER A 117 -16.31 8.24 18.37
CA SER A 117 -15.22 7.30 18.00
C SER A 117 -14.20 7.89 17.03
N GLN A 118 -14.64 8.84 16.19
CA GLN A 118 -13.81 9.51 15.20
C GLN A 118 -13.18 10.80 15.72
N TYR A 119 -13.70 11.35 16.83
CA TYR A 119 -13.14 12.58 17.40
C TYR A 119 -11.68 12.42 17.78
N ARG A 120 -10.85 13.30 17.26
CA ARG A 120 -9.41 13.37 17.56
C ARG A 120 -9.00 14.83 17.69
N LEU A 121 -8.18 15.13 18.69
CA LEU A 121 -7.49 16.41 18.74
C LEU A 121 -6.35 16.39 17.71
N ASP A 122 -6.17 17.50 17.02
CA ASP A 122 -5.05 17.65 16.09
C ASP A 122 -3.74 17.72 16.92
N ARG A 123 -2.91 16.69 16.80
CA ARG A 123 -1.63 16.59 17.49
C ARG A 123 -0.55 17.47 16.88
N MET A 124 -0.80 17.99 15.68
CA MET A 124 0.14 18.86 14.96
C MET A 124 -0.19 20.34 15.16
N ALA A 125 -1.33 20.69 15.79
CA ALA A 125 -1.77 22.07 15.94
C ALA A 125 -0.72 22.94 16.66
N ASP A 126 -0.16 22.45 17.76
CA ASP A 126 0.81 23.19 18.58
C ASP A 126 2.28 22.88 18.23
N GLN A 127 2.53 22.22 17.09
CA GLN A 127 3.89 21.91 16.64
C GLN A 127 4.44 23.02 15.74
N ASP A 128 5.71 23.36 15.91
CA ASP A 128 6.43 24.30 15.03
C ASP A 128 6.65 23.71 13.63
N ASN A 129 6.64 22.39 13.53
CA ASN A 129 6.85 21.67 12.27
C ASN A 129 5.59 20.94 11.87
N MET A 130 5.13 21.15 10.63
CA MET A 130 4.11 20.34 9.98
C MET A 130 4.77 19.26 9.16
N VAL A 131 4.44 18.02 9.46
CA VAL A 131 5.03 16.85 8.80
C VAL A 131 4.01 16.21 7.86
N GLU A 132 4.39 15.99 6.61
CA GLU A 132 3.66 15.08 5.71
C GLU A 132 4.57 13.91 5.31
N VAL A 133 3.97 12.73 5.21
CA VAL A 133 4.64 11.51 4.72
C VAL A 133 4.11 11.20 3.33
N TRP A 134 5.00 11.11 2.38
CA TRP A 134 4.66 10.77 1.01
C TRP A 134 5.32 9.45 0.61
N THR A 135 4.65 8.66 -0.21
CA THR A 135 5.21 7.43 -0.76
C THR A 135 4.89 7.28 -2.23
N GLU A 136 5.86 6.78 -2.98
CA GLU A 136 5.67 6.39 -4.37
C GLU A 136 4.76 5.16 -4.49
N LYS A 137 4.93 4.18 -3.59
CA LYS A 137 4.31 2.86 -3.70
C LYS A 137 3.10 2.70 -2.78
N ASP A 138 1.96 2.36 -3.37
CA ASP A 138 0.79 1.95 -2.60
C ASP A 138 1.06 0.71 -1.72
N ALA A 139 1.99 -0.14 -2.14
CA ALA A 139 2.36 -1.36 -1.43
C ALA A 139 2.79 -1.14 0.03
N ILE A 140 3.49 -0.05 0.34
CA ILE A 140 3.93 0.27 1.71
C ILE A 140 2.97 1.20 2.46
N SER A 141 1.94 1.71 1.79
CA SER A 141 1.02 2.69 2.37
C SER A 141 0.31 2.18 3.63
N GLY A 142 -0.05 0.89 3.68
CA GLY A 142 -0.69 0.29 4.87
C GLY A 142 0.23 0.27 6.09
N ILE A 143 1.53 0.06 5.90
CA ILE A 143 2.52 0.10 6.98
C ILE A 143 2.69 1.54 7.46
N LEU A 144 2.89 2.48 6.52
CA LEU A 144 3.04 3.90 6.84
C LEU A 144 1.79 4.46 7.52
N LYS A 145 0.58 4.08 7.05
CA LYS A 145 -0.68 4.53 7.62
C LYS A 145 -0.82 4.18 9.11
N ARG A 146 -0.34 3.02 9.55
CA ARG A 146 -0.38 2.66 10.99
C ARG A 146 0.42 3.63 11.84
N VAL A 147 1.58 4.05 11.35
CA VAL A 147 2.44 5.02 12.05
C VAL A 147 1.86 6.42 11.94
N THR A 148 1.57 6.89 10.73
CA THR A 148 1.10 8.26 10.49
C THR A 148 -0.23 8.56 11.19
N SER A 149 -1.15 7.59 11.22
CA SER A 149 -2.45 7.75 11.91
C SER A 149 -2.29 7.91 13.43
N ALA A 150 -1.30 7.26 14.05
CA ALA A 150 -1.04 7.38 15.48
C ALA A 150 -0.58 8.80 15.88
N TYR A 151 0.05 9.52 14.95
CA TYR A 151 0.57 10.88 15.16
C TYR A 151 -0.26 11.96 14.44
N HIS A 152 -1.36 11.59 13.79
CA HIS A 152 -2.20 12.46 12.95
C HIS A 152 -1.43 13.12 11.79
N VAL A 153 -0.37 12.46 11.32
CA VAL A 153 0.44 12.90 10.18
C VAL A 153 -0.23 12.48 8.88
N ARG A 154 -0.31 13.40 7.93
CA ARG A 154 -0.90 13.16 6.61
C ARG A 154 -0.02 12.21 5.79
N LEU A 155 -0.64 11.21 5.19
CA LEU A 155 -0.01 10.27 4.26
C LEU A 155 -0.55 10.49 2.85
N VAL A 156 0.35 10.70 1.90
CA VAL A 156 0.05 10.83 0.47
C VAL A 156 0.70 9.70 -0.31
N VAL A 157 -0.08 9.05 -1.19
CA VAL A 157 0.40 7.97 -2.05
C VAL A 157 0.38 8.45 -3.51
N ASN A 158 1.55 8.66 -4.09
CA ASN A 158 1.68 9.28 -5.42
C ASN A 158 1.46 8.30 -6.58
N LYS A 159 1.75 7.01 -6.39
CA LYS A 159 1.64 5.97 -7.45
C LYS A 159 2.47 6.30 -8.70
N GLY A 160 3.72 6.73 -8.52
CA GLY A 160 4.62 7.26 -9.53
C GLY A 160 4.76 8.78 -9.44
N TYR A 161 4.99 9.45 -10.57
CA TYR A 161 5.06 10.92 -10.61
C TYR A 161 3.75 11.56 -10.18
N SER A 162 3.85 12.58 -9.31
CA SER A 162 2.67 13.32 -8.84
C SER A 162 2.00 14.11 -9.95
N SER A 163 0.68 14.06 -10.03
CA SER A 163 -0.08 14.89 -10.98
C SER A 163 0.05 16.38 -10.65
N SER A 164 -0.19 17.26 -11.63
CA SER A 164 -0.16 18.72 -11.40
C SER A 164 -1.20 19.13 -10.36
N SER A 165 -2.39 18.54 -10.37
CA SER A 165 -3.43 18.81 -9.36
C SER A 165 -3.00 18.38 -7.94
N ALA A 166 -2.33 17.22 -7.80
CA ALA A 166 -1.82 16.76 -6.51
C ALA A 166 -0.74 17.71 -5.97
N MET A 167 0.16 18.18 -6.86
CA MET A 167 1.20 19.14 -6.49
C MET A 167 0.65 20.51 -6.11
N HIS A 168 -0.36 21.00 -6.85
CA HIS A 168 -1.05 22.25 -6.50
C HIS A 168 -1.77 22.14 -5.16
N SER A 169 -2.50 21.02 -4.90
CA SER A 169 -3.13 20.79 -3.61
C SER A 169 -2.12 20.72 -2.46
N ALA A 170 -0.94 20.15 -2.70
CA ALA A 170 0.14 20.15 -1.70
C ALA A 170 0.66 21.57 -1.46
N TYR A 171 0.90 22.34 -2.50
CA TYR A 171 1.29 23.74 -2.40
C TYR A 171 0.31 24.55 -1.56
N THR A 172 -1.01 24.46 -1.84
CA THR A 172 -2.04 25.19 -1.08
C THR A 172 -1.93 24.89 0.41
N ARG A 173 -1.84 23.62 0.79
CA ARG A 173 -1.69 23.23 2.20
C ARG A 173 -0.38 23.74 2.81
N PHE A 174 0.73 23.65 2.08
CA PHE A 174 2.03 24.09 2.58
C PHE A 174 2.10 25.60 2.73
N ALA A 175 1.47 26.36 1.83
CA ALA A 175 1.36 27.81 1.93
C ALA A 175 0.57 28.20 3.20
N GLU A 176 -0.55 27.55 3.51
CA GLU A 176 -1.29 27.75 4.76
C GLU A 176 -0.39 27.56 6.00
N TYR A 177 0.32 26.43 6.08
CA TYR A 177 1.23 26.17 7.21
C TYR A 177 2.36 27.19 7.33
N ILE A 178 2.95 27.60 6.21
CA ILE A 178 4.02 28.61 6.18
C ILE A 178 3.47 29.97 6.63
N ASN A 179 2.27 30.35 6.19
CA ASN A 179 1.61 31.58 6.63
C ASN A 179 1.30 31.59 8.13
N ASP A 180 1.01 30.41 8.71
CA ASP A 180 0.86 30.22 10.15
C ASP A 180 2.21 30.18 10.90
N GLY A 181 3.32 30.44 10.22
CA GLY A 181 4.68 30.47 10.79
C GLY A 181 5.30 29.10 11.01
N LYS A 182 4.70 28.04 10.50
CA LYS A 182 5.18 26.66 10.67
C LYS A 182 6.20 26.27 9.60
N LYS A 183 7.12 25.39 9.96
CA LYS A 183 8.05 24.75 9.01
C LYS A 183 7.41 23.49 8.43
N VAL A 184 7.46 23.33 7.12
CA VAL A 184 6.97 22.12 6.46
C VAL A 184 8.11 21.10 6.30
N VAL A 185 7.89 19.90 6.77
CA VAL A 185 8.80 18.76 6.63
C VAL A 185 8.13 17.67 5.81
N LEU A 186 8.65 17.40 4.64
CA LEU A 186 8.18 16.32 3.76
C LEU A 186 9.11 15.11 3.87
N LEU A 187 8.58 14.00 4.41
CA LEU A 187 9.25 12.71 4.46
C LEU A 187 8.81 11.86 3.26
N TYR A 188 9.72 11.59 2.34
CA TYR A 188 9.43 10.84 1.11
C TYR A 188 10.00 9.42 1.18
N PHE A 189 9.15 8.43 0.91
CA PHE A 189 9.50 7.01 0.82
C PHE A 189 9.32 6.53 -0.61
N GLY A 190 10.42 6.32 -1.31
CA GLY A 190 10.46 5.85 -2.70
C GLY A 190 11.56 4.83 -2.91
N ASP A 191 11.62 4.26 -4.11
CA ASP A 191 12.69 3.36 -4.51
C ASP A 191 14.00 4.14 -4.68
N HIS A 192 15.13 3.54 -4.29
CA HIS A 192 16.44 4.13 -4.48
C HIS A 192 17.01 3.72 -5.86
N ASP A 193 16.31 4.13 -6.90
CA ASP A 193 16.71 3.97 -8.29
C ASP A 193 16.69 5.33 -9.03
N PRO A 194 17.18 5.43 -10.28
CA PRO A 194 17.20 6.70 -10.99
C PRO A 194 15.84 7.38 -11.12
N SER A 195 14.75 6.61 -11.28
CA SER A 195 13.38 7.12 -11.37
C SER A 195 12.90 7.67 -10.03
N GLY A 196 13.11 6.92 -8.93
CA GLY A 196 12.73 7.37 -7.59
C GLY A 196 13.46 8.63 -7.13
N LEU A 197 14.75 8.75 -7.46
CA LEU A 197 15.54 9.95 -7.20
C LEU A 197 15.05 11.15 -8.05
N ASP A 198 14.67 10.91 -9.29
CA ASP A 198 14.12 11.95 -10.16
C ASP A 198 12.75 12.44 -9.68
N MET A 199 11.91 11.56 -9.16
CA MET A 199 10.63 11.95 -8.54
C MET A 199 10.81 12.89 -7.35
N ILE A 200 11.83 12.68 -6.52
CA ILE A 200 12.15 13.60 -5.41
C ILE A 200 12.55 14.98 -5.96
N ARG A 201 13.40 15.02 -7.00
CA ARG A 201 13.79 16.27 -7.66
C ARG A 201 12.55 16.99 -8.25
N ASP A 202 11.69 16.27 -8.98
CA ASP A 202 10.47 16.80 -9.59
C ASP A 202 9.53 17.42 -8.55
N ILE A 203 9.26 16.70 -7.45
CA ILE A 203 8.44 17.21 -6.34
C ILE A 203 9.02 18.52 -5.79
N ARG A 204 10.33 18.54 -5.50
CA ARG A 204 11.00 19.70 -4.94
C ARG A 204 10.93 20.91 -5.87
N GLU A 205 11.27 20.73 -7.14
CA GLU A 205 11.28 21.82 -8.12
C GLU A 205 9.88 22.41 -8.32
N ARG A 206 8.86 21.56 -8.41
CA ARG A 206 7.47 22.01 -8.59
C ARG A 206 6.91 22.70 -7.35
N LEU A 207 7.22 22.22 -6.15
CA LEU A 207 6.80 22.91 -4.92
C LEU A 207 7.48 24.27 -4.81
N ILE A 208 8.79 24.37 -5.08
CA ILE A 208 9.52 25.64 -5.10
C ILE A 208 8.91 26.59 -6.14
N PHE A 209 8.59 26.08 -7.33
CA PHE A 209 7.95 26.87 -8.39
C PHE A 209 6.61 27.47 -7.91
N PHE A 210 5.73 26.66 -7.31
CA PHE A 210 4.45 27.13 -6.80
C PHE A 210 4.61 28.13 -5.66
N LEU A 211 5.50 27.84 -4.70
CA LEU A 211 5.76 28.75 -3.56
C LEU A 211 6.37 30.10 -4.01
N SER A 212 7.21 30.10 -5.05
CA SER A 212 7.78 31.34 -5.61
C SER A 212 6.81 32.15 -6.45
N LYS A 213 5.71 31.55 -6.92
CA LYS A 213 4.67 32.21 -7.73
C LYS A 213 3.40 32.52 -6.94
N GLY A 214 3.28 32.01 -5.72
CA GLY A 214 2.10 32.18 -4.87
C GLY A 214 1.78 33.64 -4.56
N ASP A 215 2.78 34.52 -4.58
CA ASP A 215 2.60 35.97 -4.44
C ASP A 215 2.07 36.66 -5.73
N LEU A 216 1.78 35.88 -6.80
CA LEU A 216 1.35 36.39 -8.13
C LEU A 216 -0.07 35.97 -8.51
N ILE A 217 -0.81 35.27 -7.62
CA ILE A 217 -2.14 34.68 -7.91
C ILE A 217 -3.24 35.27 -7.01
N ASP A 218 -2.97 36.39 -6.32
CA ASP A 218 -3.99 37.22 -5.68
C ASP A 218 -4.53 38.29 -6.61
#